data_f143ecbd84f8adb81c278afb811e80e2
#
_entry.id   f143ecbd84f8adb81c278afb811e80e2
#
_cell.length_a   1.000
_cell.length_b   1.000
_cell.length_c   1.000
_cell.angle_alpha   90.00
_cell.angle_beta   90.00
_cell.angle_gamma   90.00
#
_symmetry.space_group_name_H-M   'P 1'
#
loop_
_entity.id
_entity.type
_entity.pdbx_description
1 polymer ?
#
loop_
_entity_poly.entity_id
_entity_poly.type
_entity_poly.pdbx_seq_one_letter_code
_entity_poly.pdbx_strand_id
1 'polypeptide(L)'
;MQQLRVAGAQQQVKAARDERLPEIKASGSYSRVSNLPMYEKGIFNAPTQFPVVHQSYSAGADAYLNVYNGGKTSREIIIKQTESELAAEQRNMTNAEIKYKAAAYYLDIYRYQMYEKVMLQDIRDREKELEEIRQLLKNGVVLKSDVLRAELKLSRQKMTLLEIRNSLIIANQRLNIMIGQPDSIDNHLAMDTLAMAAVPDKDYNGYLAEAYEHAFAFKISEKETALSELRLKAVKSNILPKVGLFAEYSYAYPQILFYPYAISLYGLGQVGVKAGLPISALYQNKHKKEAAKIDLERQEIEHADTKDKVREEVRAGYLRYTEALERIRVAQENILQAQENFRIVNNTYFNQLSLLTDLLDAETQLLQSRFDLTSAEVTAQLQYYQLLKATGNL
;
A
#
# COMPACT_ATOMS: atom_id res chain seq x y z
N MET A 1 -4.87 6.79 -6.14
CA MET A 1 -5.34 6.97 -4.75
C MET A 1 -4.19 7.37 -3.81
N GLN A 2 -3.11 6.62 -3.67
CA GLN A 2 -2.01 6.94 -2.74
C GLN A 2 -1.29 8.27 -3.04
N GLN A 3 -1.12 8.64 -4.30
CA GLN A 3 -0.58 9.97 -4.67
C GLN A 3 -1.43 11.12 -4.13
N LEU A 4 -2.76 11.00 -4.16
CA LEU A 4 -3.66 12.00 -3.61
C LEU A 4 -3.58 12.08 -2.07
N ARG A 5 -3.33 10.96 -1.38
CA ARG A 5 -3.08 10.95 0.07
C ARG A 5 -1.81 11.72 0.42
N VAL A 6 -0.72 11.49 -0.31
CA VAL A 6 0.53 12.26 -0.12
C VAL A 6 0.32 13.74 -0.39
N ALA A 7 -0.35 14.09 -1.49
CA ALA A 7 -0.67 15.48 -1.81
C ALA A 7 -1.54 16.13 -0.72
N GLY A 8 -2.55 15.43 -0.21
CA GLY A 8 -3.39 15.88 0.90
C GLY A 8 -2.58 16.12 2.18
N ALA A 9 -1.71 15.17 2.55
CA ALA A 9 -0.84 15.32 3.71
C ALA A 9 0.12 16.51 3.57
N GLN A 10 0.67 16.75 2.38
CA GLN A 10 1.49 17.94 2.10
C GLN A 10 0.72 19.25 2.27
N GLN A 11 -0.55 19.32 1.89
CA GLN A 11 -1.38 20.49 2.15
C GLN A 11 -1.65 20.68 3.65
N GLN A 12 -1.83 19.59 4.41
CA GLN A 12 -1.95 19.68 5.88
C GLN A 12 -0.69 20.23 6.54
N VAL A 13 0.52 19.92 6.01
CA VAL A 13 1.76 20.54 6.47
C VAL A 13 1.76 22.06 6.25
N LYS A 14 1.28 22.51 5.09
CA LYS A 14 1.17 23.96 4.77
C LYS A 14 0.16 24.61 5.72
N ALA A 15 -1.02 24.02 5.88
CA ALA A 15 -2.03 24.52 6.81
C ALA A 15 -1.52 24.63 8.25
N ALA A 16 -0.76 23.63 8.73
CA ALA A 16 -0.13 23.71 10.05
C ALA A 16 0.92 24.81 10.17
N ARG A 17 1.63 25.14 9.06
CA ARG A 17 2.55 26.28 9.01
C ARG A 17 1.81 27.63 9.04
N ASP A 18 0.65 27.71 8.41
CA ASP A 18 -0.19 28.91 8.38
C ASP A 18 -0.74 29.26 9.76
N GLU A 19 -0.84 28.30 10.71
CA GLU A 19 -1.16 28.56 12.12
C GLU A 19 -0.13 29.47 12.85
N ARG A 20 1.03 29.76 12.22
CA ARG A 20 1.98 30.77 12.70
C ARG A 20 1.60 32.19 12.30
N LEU A 21 0.70 32.36 11.36
CA LEU A 21 0.22 33.66 10.91
C LEU A 21 -0.79 34.25 11.92
N PRO A 22 -0.96 35.56 11.96
CA PRO A 22 -1.99 36.16 12.79
C PRO A 22 -3.38 35.75 12.31
N GLU A 23 -4.24 35.38 13.23
CA GLU A 23 -5.67 35.21 12.99
C GLU A 23 -6.34 36.59 13.00
N ILE A 24 -6.99 36.97 11.90
CA ILE A 24 -7.69 38.24 11.76
C ILE A 24 -9.17 37.94 11.61
N LYS A 25 -9.99 38.55 12.44
CA LYS A 25 -11.44 38.41 12.45
C LYS A 25 -12.09 39.78 12.31
N ALA A 26 -13.15 39.88 11.52
CA ALA A 26 -14.06 41.01 11.50
C ALA A 26 -15.39 40.57 12.13
N SER A 27 -15.92 41.40 13.00
CA SER A 27 -17.17 41.10 13.71
C SER A 27 -18.07 42.34 13.73
N GLY A 28 -19.37 42.09 13.77
CA GLY A 28 -20.36 43.14 13.92
C GLY A 28 -21.57 42.63 14.67
N SER A 29 -22.15 43.48 15.47
CA SER A 29 -23.36 43.15 16.22
C SER A 29 -24.37 44.31 16.18
N TYR A 30 -25.65 43.96 16.18
CA TYR A 30 -26.75 44.88 16.43
C TYR A 30 -27.67 44.22 17.43
N SER A 31 -28.05 44.99 18.46
CA SER A 31 -28.94 44.50 19.49
C SER A 31 -29.94 45.59 19.91
N ARG A 32 -31.10 45.15 20.33
CA ARG A 32 -32.09 46.00 21.01
C ARG A 32 -32.09 45.67 22.47
N VAL A 33 -31.85 46.67 23.30
CA VAL A 33 -31.72 46.58 24.76
C VAL A 33 -33.05 46.97 25.40
N SER A 34 -33.53 46.22 26.37
CA SER A 34 -34.72 46.59 27.21
C SER A 34 -34.36 47.71 28.20
N ASN A 35 -35.37 48.35 28.81
CA ASN A 35 -35.12 49.17 29.98
C ASN A 35 -34.42 48.35 31.10
N LEU A 36 -33.67 49.02 31.96
CA LEU A 36 -32.96 48.40 33.04
C LEU A 36 -33.86 48.42 34.31
N PRO A 37 -34.46 47.28 34.71
CA PRO A 37 -35.17 47.18 35.98
C PRO A 37 -34.16 47.01 37.11
N MET A 38 -34.15 47.95 38.07
CA MET A 38 -33.30 47.91 39.29
C MET A 38 -34.12 47.58 40.53
N TYR A 39 -33.76 46.49 41.20
CA TYR A 39 -34.44 45.98 42.40
C TYR A 39 -33.75 46.46 43.69
N GLU A 40 -33.78 47.77 43.94
CA GLU A 40 -33.10 48.42 45.07
C GLU A 40 -33.58 47.93 46.48
N LYS A 41 -34.83 47.47 46.57
CA LYS A 41 -35.43 46.91 47.78
C LYS A 41 -35.59 45.39 47.76
N GLY A 42 -34.81 44.70 46.93
CA GLY A 42 -34.88 43.26 46.77
C GLY A 42 -35.83 42.75 45.68
N ILE A 43 -35.65 41.52 45.21
CA ILE A 43 -36.30 40.93 44.07
C ILE A 43 -37.82 40.80 44.19
N PHE A 44 -38.38 40.84 45.40
CA PHE A 44 -39.82 40.75 45.64
C PHE A 44 -40.54 42.10 45.66
N ASN A 45 -39.82 43.20 45.43
CA ASN A 45 -40.42 44.55 45.35
C ASN A 45 -40.42 45.02 43.89
N ALA A 46 -41.33 45.92 43.56
CA ALA A 46 -41.42 46.50 42.22
C ALA A 46 -40.10 47.18 41.84
N PRO A 47 -39.47 46.88 40.70
CA PRO A 47 -38.21 47.51 40.29
C PRO A 47 -38.42 48.95 39.84
N THR A 48 -37.44 49.79 40.07
CA THR A 48 -37.32 51.10 39.45
C THR A 48 -36.87 50.92 38.00
N GLN A 49 -37.65 51.42 37.04
CA GLN A 49 -37.31 51.31 35.61
C GLN A 49 -36.44 52.48 35.18
N PHE A 50 -35.20 52.21 34.76
CA PHE A 50 -34.32 53.23 34.20
C PHE A 50 -34.36 53.15 32.69
N PRO A 51 -34.67 54.22 31.96
CA PRO A 51 -34.64 54.29 30.53
C PRO A 51 -33.20 54.19 30.04
N VAL A 52 -32.97 53.33 29.04
CA VAL A 52 -31.66 53.16 28.40
C VAL A 52 -31.79 53.41 26.90
N VAL A 53 -30.70 53.64 26.23
CA VAL A 53 -30.68 53.66 24.75
C VAL A 53 -31.01 52.26 24.24
N HIS A 54 -32.15 52.13 23.50
CA HIS A 54 -32.67 50.84 23.06
C HIS A 54 -31.90 50.20 21.93
N GLN A 55 -30.99 50.93 21.30
CA GLN A 55 -30.19 50.43 20.17
C GLN A 55 -28.71 50.34 20.61
N SER A 56 -28.11 49.18 20.35
CA SER A 56 -26.67 49.00 20.53
C SER A 56 -26.12 48.28 19.27
N TYR A 57 -25.07 48.81 18.68
CA TYR A 57 -24.40 48.20 17.56
C TYR A 57 -22.92 48.40 17.64
N SER A 58 -22.16 47.42 17.10
CA SER A 58 -20.71 47.49 17.01
C SER A 58 -20.25 46.89 15.72
N ALA A 59 -19.14 47.37 15.20
CA ALA A 59 -18.39 46.76 14.09
C ALA A 59 -16.88 46.94 14.33
N GLY A 60 -16.11 45.90 14.12
CA GLY A 60 -14.68 45.99 14.37
C GLY A 60 -13.90 44.83 13.77
N ALA A 61 -12.61 44.89 13.96
CA ALA A 61 -11.69 43.81 13.60
C ALA A 61 -10.72 43.56 14.76
N ASP A 62 -10.41 42.28 14.96
CA ASP A 62 -9.41 41.84 15.92
C ASP A 62 -8.35 41.00 15.20
N ALA A 63 -7.12 41.09 15.65
CA ALA A 63 -5.99 40.27 15.22
C ALA A 63 -5.31 39.64 16.42
N TYR A 64 -5.03 38.35 16.34
CA TYR A 64 -4.31 37.61 17.38
C TYR A 64 -3.15 36.84 16.77
N LEU A 65 -1.95 37.03 17.28
CA LEU A 65 -0.73 36.31 16.90
C LEU A 65 -0.23 35.50 18.11
N ASN A 66 -0.17 34.19 17.95
CA ASN A 66 0.41 33.30 18.94
C ASN A 66 1.94 33.33 18.82
N VAL A 67 2.62 33.98 19.78
CA VAL A 67 4.09 34.06 19.79
C VAL A 67 4.72 32.83 20.44
N TYR A 68 4.11 32.34 21.52
CA TYR A 68 4.57 31.18 22.26
C TYR A 68 3.39 30.42 22.89
N ASN A 69 3.32 29.12 22.63
CA ASN A 69 2.30 28.22 23.16
C ASN A 69 2.90 26.90 23.71
N GLY A 70 4.05 27.02 24.39
CA GLY A 70 4.77 25.82 24.85
C GLY A 70 5.40 24.99 23.73
N GLY A 71 5.57 25.56 22.53
CA GLY A 71 6.08 24.88 21.34
C GLY A 71 5.06 23.95 20.68
N LYS A 72 3.75 24.09 20.99
CA LYS A 72 2.69 23.22 20.41
C LYS A 72 2.61 23.37 18.90
N THR A 73 2.54 24.60 18.36
CA THR A 73 2.48 24.83 16.91
C THR A 73 3.70 24.24 16.17
N SER A 74 4.89 24.39 16.72
CA SER A 74 6.10 23.81 16.11
C SER A 74 6.05 22.30 16.09
N ARG A 75 5.57 21.65 17.16
CA ARG A 75 5.40 20.19 17.19
C ARG A 75 4.31 19.70 16.25
N GLU A 76 3.20 20.44 16.15
CA GLU A 76 2.13 20.11 15.22
C GLU A 76 2.63 20.11 13.77
N ILE A 77 3.45 21.10 13.39
CA ILE A 77 4.10 21.14 12.08
C ILE A 77 4.98 19.89 11.85
N ILE A 78 5.78 19.49 12.86
CA ILE A 78 6.62 18.29 12.75
C ILE A 78 5.76 17.03 12.67
N ILE A 79 4.68 16.93 13.44
CA ILE A 79 3.73 15.82 13.37
C ILE A 79 3.16 15.72 11.95
N LYS A 80 2.65 16.82 11.38
CA LYS A 80 2.11 16.83 10.00
C LYS A 80 3.17 16.51 8.96
N GLN A 81 4.41 16.93 9.16
CA GLN A 81 5.52 16.58 8.29
C GLN A 81 5.82 15.07 8.36
N THR A 82 5.89 14.48 9.56
CA THR A 82 6.10 13.05 9.74
C THR A 82 4.92 12.23 9.20
N GLU A 83 3.67 12.70 9.34
CA GLU A 83 2.48 12.10 8.72
C GLU A 83 2.56 12.12 7.18
N SER A 84 3.11 13.20 6.59
CA SER A 84 3.34 13.28 5.14
C SER A 84 4.44 12.32 4.67
N GLU A 85 5.51 12.16 5.45
CA GLU A 85 6.57 11.18 5.18
C GLU A 85 6.04 9.75 5.31
N LEU A 86 5.23 9.45 6.33
CA LEU A 86 4.54 8.17 6.49
C LEU A 86 3.66 7.84 5.28
N ALA A 87 2.87 8.79 4.81
CA ALA A 87 2.03 8.63 3.62
C ALA A 87 2.88 8.35 2.35
N ALA A 88 4.08 8.95 2.26
CA ALA A 88 5.01 8.69 1.17
C ALA A 88 5.56 7.25 1.22
N GLU A 89 5.92 6.73 2.40
CA GLU A 89 6.37 5.33 2.54
C GLU A 89 5.24 4.34 2.26
N GLN A 90 4.01 4.61 2.69
CA GLN A 90 2.84 3.81 2.34
C GLN A 90 2.57 3.78 0.84
N ARG A 91 2.79 4.90 0.13
CA ARG A 91 2.73 4.95 -1.34
C ARG A 91 3.83 4.08 -1.96
N ASN A 92 5.06 4.16 -1.45
CA ASN A 92 6.19 3.37 -1.95
C ASN A 92 5.93 1.87 -1.78
N MET A 93 5.42 1.44 -0.63
CA MET A 93 4.99 0.06 -0.38
C MET A 93 3.91 -0.39 -1.37
N THR A 94 2.88 0.44 -1.60
CA THR A 94 1.83 0.13 -2.58
C THR A 94 2.40 0.05 -4.00
N ASN A 95 3.35 0.91 -4.37
CA ASN A 95 4.00 0.85 -5.67
C ASN A 95 4.79 -0.45 -5.85
N ALA A 96 5.51 -0.91 -4.83
CA ALA A 96 6.21 -2.20 -4.86
C ALA A 96 5.22 -3.38 -5.00
N GLU A 97 4.07 -3.33 -4.32
CA GLU A 97 3.01 -4.33 -4.50
C GLU A 97 2.45 -4.35 -5.93
N ILE A 98 2.25 -3.18 -6.53
CA ILE A 98 1.77 -3.05 -7.92
C ILE A 98 2.82 -3.60 -8.88
N LYS A 99 4.10 -3.26 -8.71
CA LYS A 99 5.19 -3.78 -9.53
C LYS A 99 5.28 -5.30 -9.44
N TYR A 100 5.19 -5.87 -8.24
CA TYR A 100 5.18 -7.32 -8.04
C TYR A 100 4.01 -8.00 -8.73
N LYS A 101 2.80 -7.47 -8.61
CA LYS A 101 1.60 -7.98 -9.28
C LYS A 101 1.72 -7.88 -10.80
N ALA A 102 2.26 -6.76 -11.32
CA ALA A 102 2.49 -6.61 -12.75
C ALA A 102 3.48 -7.66 -13.28
N ALA A 103 4.59 -7.87 -12.57
CA ALA A 103 5.55 -8.91 -12.90
C ALA A 103 4.92 -10.30 -12.84
N ALA A 104 4.08 -10.60 -11.84
CA ALA A 104 3.39 -11.88 -11.73
C ALA A 104 2.44 -12.12 -12.92
N TYR A 105 1.63 -11.15 -13.32
CA TYR A 105 0.74 -11.28 -14.47
C TYR A 105 1.51 -11.42 -15.80
N TYR A 106 2.60 -10.67 -15.95
CA TYR A 106 3.48 -10.81 -17.11
C TYR A 106 4.09 -12.22 -17.21
N LEU A 107 4.58 -12.75 -16.08
CA LEU A 107 5.16 -14.09 -16.01
C LEU A 107 4.11 -15.20 -16.19
N ASP A 108 2.86 -14.98 -15.81
CA ASP A 108 1.75 -15.90 -16.10
C ASP A 108 1.48 -15.96 -17.61
N ILE A 109 1.48 -14.82 -18.31
CA ILE A 109 1.34 -14.77 -19.78
C ILE A 109 2.49 -15.56 -20.42
N TYR A 110 3.74 -15.30 -20.00
CA TYR A 110 4.91 -16.04 -20.49
C TYR A 110 4.74 -17.54 -20.33
N ARG A 111 4.36 -18.01 -19.13
CA ARG A 111 4.15 -19.42 -18.83
C ARG A 111 3.15 -20.06 -19.78
N TYR A 112 1.99 -19.45 -19.97
CA TYR A 112 0.95 -20.01 -20.84
C TYR A 112 1.32 -19.94 -22.32
N GLN A 113 2.05 -18.94 -22.78
CA GLN A 113 2.59 -18.91 -24.15
C GLN A 113 3.61 -20.03 -24.38
N MET A 114 4.48 -20.30 -23.41
CA MET A 114 5.42 -21.43 -23.51
C MET A 114 4.69 -22.78 -23.47
N TYR A 115 3.69 -22.91 -22.62
CA TYR A 115 2.85 -24.12 -22.59
C TYR A 115 2.10 -24.33 -23.91
N GLU A 116 1.54 -23.29 -24.50
CA GLU A 116 0.90 -23.38 -25.82
C GLU A 116 1.88 -23.80 -26.88
N LYS A 117 3.07 -23.21 -26.93
CA LYS A 117 4.13 -23.56 -27.89
C LYS A 117 4.53 -25.04 -27.79
N VAL A 118 4.76 -25.53 -26.58
CA VAL A 118 5.09 -26.93 -26.28
C VAL A 118 3.93 -27.86 -26.69
N MET A 119 2.70 -27.52 -26.31
CA MET A 119 1.52 -28.34 -26.60
C MET A 119 1.20 -28.41 -28.08
N LEU A 120 1.35 -27.31 -28.83
CA LEU A 120 1.17 -27.30 -30.28
C LEU A 120 2.20 -28.19 -30.99
N GLN A 121 3.44 -28.20 -30.50
CA GLN A 121 4.45 -29.11 -31.04
C GLN A 121 4.10 -30.56 -30.72
N ASP A 122 3.73 -30.86 -29.50
CA ASP A 122 3.36 -32.20 -29.07
C ASP A 122 2.14 -32.74 -29.85
N ILE A 123 1.10 -31.95 -30.07
CA ILE A 123 -0.07 -32.32 -30.85
C ILE A 123 0.35 -32.69 -32.29
N ARG A 124 1.22 -31.87 -32.93
CA ARG A 124 1.72 -32.18 -34.28
C ARG A 124 2.47 -33.50 -34.35
N ASP A 125 3.26 -33.78 -33.32
CA ASP A 125 4.02 -35.05 -33.27
C ASP A 125 3.08 -36.23 -33.01
N ARG A 126 2.05 -36.09 -32.17
CA ARG A 126 1.01 -37.13 -31.96
C ARG A 126 0.12 -37.36 -33.18
N GLU A 127 -0.18 -36.33 -33.96
CA GLU A 127 -0.95 -36.51 -35.22
C GLU A 127 -0.18 -37.36 -36.24
N LYS A 128 1.12 -37.18 -36.37
CA LYS A 128 1.98 -38.00 -37.23
C LYS A 128 2.04 -39.44 -36.72
N GLU A 129 2.32 -39.60 -35.44
CA GLU A 129 2.41 -40.92 -34.81
C GLU A 129 1.11 -41.72 -34.93
N LEU A 130 -0.06 -41.06 -34.70
CA LEU A 130 -1.34 -41.70 -34.92
C LEU A 130 -1.51 -42.23 -36.34
N GLU A 131 -1.03 -41.50 -37.34
CA GLU A 131 -1.08 -41.99 -38.74
C GLU A 131 -0.16 -43.20 -38.93
N GLU A 132 1.03 -43.22 -38.32
CA GLU A 132 1.94 -44.38 -38.36
C GLU A 132 1.29 -45.61 -37.67
N ILE A 133 0.67 -45.43 -36.50
CA ILE A 133 -0.06 -46.52 -35.79
C ILE A 133 -1.24 -47.04 -36.65
N ARG A 134 -1.95 -46.17 -37.36
CA ARG A 134 -3.01 -46.59 -38.30
C ARG A 134 -2.49 -47.43 -39.46
N GLN A 135 -1.31 -47.11 -39.98
CA GLN A 135 -0.66 -47.92 -41.04
C GLN A 135 -0.24 -49.29 -40.47
N LEU A 136 0.27 -49.35 -39.25
CA LEU A 136 0.59 -50.60 -38.57
C LEU A 136 -0.65 -51.48 -38.35
N LEU A 137 -1.81 -50.89 -38.04
CA LEU A 137 -3.09 -51.59 -37.94
C LEU A 137 -3.49 -52.20 -39.31
N LYS A 138 -3.38 -51.44 -40.41
CA LYS A 138 -3.68 -51.93 -41.76
C LYS A 138 -2.80 -53.14 -42.16
N ASN A 139 -1.57 -53.16 -41.65
CA ASN A 139 -0.62 -54.25 -41.86
C ASN A 139 -0.78 -55.40 -40.84
N GLY A 140 -1.78 -55.32 -39.92
CA GLY A 140 -2.05 -56.35 -38.93
C GLY A 140 -1.03 -56.44 -37.78
N VAL A 141 -0.19 -55.40 -37.62
CA VAL A 141 0.91 -55.38 -36.63
C VAL A 141 0.44 -54.95 -35.22
N VAL A 142 -0.55 -54.06 -35.16
CA VAL A 142 -1.11 -53.55 -33.87
C VAL A 142 -2.61 -53.79 -33.81
N LEU A 143 -3.19 -53.69 -32.60
CA LEU A 143 -4.61 -53.88 -32.34
C LEU A 143 -5.39 -52.59 -32.61
N LYS A 144 -6.68 -52.73 -32.93
CA LYS A 144 -7.60 -51.59 -33.04
C LYS A 144 -7.69 -50.81 -31.71
N SER A 145 -7.54 -51.48 -30.56
CA SER A 145 -7.48 -50.85 -29.23
C SER A 145 -6.34 -49.82 -29.12
N ASP A 146 -5.22 -50.08 -29.80
CA ASP A 146 -4.04 -49.19 -29.75
C ASP A 146 -4.32 -47.89 -30.53
N VAL A 147 -4.93 -47.99 -31.70
CA VAL A 147 -5.40 -46.78 -32.43
C VAL A 147 -6.37 -45.97 -31.61
N LEU A 148 -7.36 -46.62 -30.98
CA LEU A 148 -8.34 -45.93 -30.13
C LEU A 148 -7.71 -45.23 -28.90
N ARG A 149 -6.68 -45.85 -28.29
CA ARG A 149 -5.91 -45.23 -27.19
C ARG A 149 -5.13 -43.99 -27.66
N ALA A 150 -4.46 -44.08 -28.84
CA ALA A 150 -3.74 -42.95 -29.39
C ALA A 150 -4.70 -41.80 -29.78
N GLU A 151 -5.87 -42.10 -30.36
CA GLU A 151 -6.90 -41.10 -30.67
C GLU A 151 -7.44 -40.42 -29.41
N LEU A 152 -7.71 -41.20 -28.36
CA LEU A 152 -8.16 -40.65 -27.06
C LEU A 152 -7.10 -39.74 -26.44
N LYS A 153 -5.83 -40.12 -26.49
CA LYS A 153 -4.71 -39.33 -26.01
C LYS A 153 -4.63 -37.98 -26.72
N LEU A 154 -4.65 -38.01 -28.07
CA LEU A 154 -4.62 -36.81 -28.91
C LEU A 154 -5.84 -35.89 -28.60
N SER A 155 -7.03 -36.46 -28.42
CA SER A 155 -8.23 -35.70 -28.07
C SER A 155 -8.06 -34.98 -26.73
N ARG A 156 -7.50 -35.64 -25.71
CA ARG A 156 -7.20 -35.05 -24.41
C ARG A 156 -6.18 -33.90 -24.54
N GLN A 157 -5.13 -34.07 -25.34
CA GLN A 157 -4.13 -32.99 -25.54
C GLN A 157 -4.74 -31.75 -26.23
N LYS A 158 -5.65 -31.94 -27.21
CA LYS A 158 -6.41 -30.83 -27.80
C LYS A 158 -7.31 -30.12 -26.78
N MET A 159 -7.90 -30.86 -25.85
CA MET A 159 -8.65 -30.25 -24.74
C MET A 159 -7.72 -29.42 -23.80
N THR A 160 -6.57 -29.98 -23.42
CA THR A 160 -5.57 -29.24 -22.61
C THR A 160 -5.07 -27.98 -23.31
N LEU A 161 -4.89 -28.03 -24.64
CA LEU A 161 -4.55 -26.83 -25.43
C LEU A 161 -5.63 -25.74 -25.30
N LEU A 162 -6.91 -26.11 -25.34
CA LEU A 162 -8.01 -25.18 -25.16
C LEU A 162 -7.97 -24.53 -23.74
N GLU A 163 -7.70 -25.32 -22.71
CA GLU A 163 -7.56 -24.83 -21.32
C GLU A 163 -6.39 -23.86 -21.18
N ILE A 164 -5.24 -24.17 -21.81
CA ILE A 164 -4.06 -23.27 -21.84
C ILE A 164 -4.41 -21.95 -22.53
N ARG A 165 -5.09 -21.99 -23.69
CA ARG A 165 -5.52 -20.78 -24.41
C ARG A 165 -6.48 -19.92 -23.59
N ASN A 166 -7.47 -20.53 -22.96
CA ASN A 166 -8.38 -19.80 -22.06
C ASN A 166 -7.62 -19.15 -20.90
N SER A 167 -6.65 -19.86 -20.31
CA SER A 167 -5.81 -19.33 -19.25
C SER A 167 -4.94 -18.16 -19.71
N LEU A 168 -4.43 -18.23 -20.94
CA LEU A 168 -3.67 -17.14 -21.58
C LEU A 168 -4.55 -15.89 -21.76
N ILE A 169 -5.78 -16.05 -22.28
CA ILE A 169 -6.74 -14.95 -22.43
C ILE A 169 -7.02 -14.29 -21.09
N ILE A 170 -7.27 -15.08 -20.03
CA ILE A 170 -7.52 -14.57 -18.68
C ILE A 170 -6.28 -13.85 -18.13
N ALA A 171 -5.07 -14.38 -18.34
CA ALA A 171 -3.84 -13.74 -17.91
C ALA A 171 -3.62 -12.39 -18.61
N ASN A 172 -3.85 -12.32 -19.93
CA ASN A 172 -3.82 -11.08 -20.71
C ASN A 172 -4.83 -10.05 -20.17
N GLN A 173 -6.06 -10.46 -19.94
CA GLN A 173 -7.09 -9.56 -19.39
C GLN A 173 -6.68 -8.98 -18.03
N ARG A 174 -6.11 -9.79 -17.14
CA ARG A 174 -5.64 -9.32 -15.82
C ARG A 174 -4.56 -8.25 -15.95
N LEU A 175 -3.61 -8.45 -16.87
CA LEU A 175 -2.56 -7.45 -17.13
C LEU A 175 -3.17 -6.18 -17.74
N ASN A 176 -4.03 -6.31 -18.74
CA ASN A 176 -4.69 -5.19 -19.43
C ASN A 176 -5.50 -4.32 -18.46
N ILE A 177 -6.29 -4.93 -17.57
CA ILE A 177 -7.03 -4.22 -16.51
C ILE A 177 -6.05 -3.44 -15.63
N MET A 178 -4.92 -4.04 -15.26
CA MET A 178 -3.94 -3.40 -14.37
C MET A 178 -3.25 -2.19 -15.00
N ILE A 179 -2.95 -2.26 -16.31
CA ILE A 179 -2.27 -1.17 -17.05
C ILE A 179 -3.24 -0.21 -17.73
N GLY A 180 -4.55 -0.45 -17.60
CA GLY A 180 -5.60 0.41 -18.16
C GLY A 180 -5.77 0.27 -19.68
N GLN A 181 -5.44 -0.91 -20.23
CA GLN A 181 -5.61 -1.21 -21.64
C GLN A 181 -6.93 -1.95 -21.90
N PRO A 182 -7.50 -1.86 -23.11
CA PRO A 182 -8.66 -2.65 -23.50
C PRO A 182 -8.39 -4.17 -23.43
N ASP A 183 -9.41 -4.95 -23.04
CA ASP A 183 -9.32 -6.41 -22.90
C ASP A 183 -8.96 -7.14 -24.22
N SER A 184 -9.20 -6.48 -25.36
CA SER A 184 -8.92 -7.04 -26.71
C SER A 184 -7.45 -7.00 -27.12
N ILE A 185 -6.57 -6.40 -26.32
CA ILE A 185 -5.14 -6.33 -26.64
C ILE A 185 -4.46 -7.61 -26.20
N ASP A 186 -3.86 -8.31 -27.16
CA ASP A 186 -2.96 -9.43 -26.89
C ASP A 186 -1.54 -8.91 -26.64
N ASN A 187 -1.05 -9.14 -25.43
CA ASN A 187 0.32 -8.79 -25.06
C ASN A 187 1.26 -9.87 -25.59
N HIS A 188 1.93 -9.57 -26.68
CA HIS A 188 3.02 -10.40 -27.17
C HIS A 188 4.28 -10.07 -26.38
N LEU A 189 4.82 -11.07 -25.68
CA LEU A 189 6.06 -10.90 -24.94
C LEU A 189 7.23 -10.82 -25.91
N ALA A 190 8.09 -9.83 -25.73
CA ALA A 190 9.27 -9.62 -26.58
C ALA A 190 10.40 -10.64 -26.32
N MET A 191 10.23 -11.56 -25.37
CA MET A 191 11.25 -12.51 -24.95
C MET A 191 10.86 -13.94 -25.27
N ASP A 192 11.65 -14.63 -26.07
CA ASP A 192 11.53 -16.07 -26.30
C ASP A 192 12.06 -16.92 -25.12
N THR A 193 12.85 -16.33 -24.26
CA THR A 193 13.41 -16.99 -23.05
C THR A 193 13.47 -16.01 -21.90
N LEU A 194 13.06 -16.43 -20.69
CA LEU A 194 13.37 -15.70 -19.47
C LEU A 194 14.89 -15.65 -19.28
N ALA A 195 15.42 -14.46 -18.98
CA ALA A 195 16.79 -14.40 -18.46
C ALA A 195 16.83 -15.29 -17.21
N MET A 196 17.77 -16.24 -17.20
CA MET A 196 17.91 -17.14 -16.05
C MET A 196 17.96 -16.31 -14.76
N ALA A 197 17.12 -16.68 -13.81
CA ALA A 197 17.16 -16.08 -12.48
C ALA A 197 18.59 -16.20 -11.95
N ALA A 198 19.21 -15.06 -11.67
CA ALA A 198 20.60 -15.02 -11.24
C ALA A 198 20.76 -15.72 -9.89
N VAL A 199 21.89 -16.40 -9.70
CA VAL A 199 22.28 -16.88 -8.36
C VAL A 199 22.24 -15.68 -7.41
N PRO A 200 21.75 -15.81 -6.15
CA PRO A 200 21.74 -14.72 -5.21
C PRO A 200 23.13 -14.08 -5.11
N ASP A 201 23.20 -12.77 -5.32
CA ASP A 201 24.43 -11.98 -5.23
C ASP A 201 24.90 -11.77 -3.79
N LYS A 202 24.02 -12.05 -2.81
CA LYS A 202 24.23 -11.88 -1.38
C LYS A 202 23.77 -13.11 -0.61
N ASP A 203 24.37 -13.28 0.55
CA ASP A 203 23.86 -14.24 1.54
C ASP A 203 22.61 -13.69 2.28
N TYR A 204 22.03 -14.53 3.12
CA TYR A 204 20.88 -14.13 3.94
C TYR A 204 21.14 -12.86 4.78
N ASN A 205 22.34 -12.73 5.37
CA ASN A 205 22.66 -11.60 6.24
C ASN A 205 22.76 -10.30 5.44
N GLY A 206 23.25 -10.37 4.20
CA GLY A 206 23.27 -9.23 3.28
C GLY A 206 21.87 -8.74 2.94
N TYR A 207 20.95 -9.65 2.60
CA TYR A 207 19.53 -9.28 2.36
C TYR A 207 18.83 -8.77 3.61
N LEU A 208 19.15 -9.33 4.79
CA LEU A 208 18.57 -8.87 6.06
C LEU A 208 19.04 -7.45 6.42
N ALA A 209 20.32 -7.14 6.20
CA ALA A 209 20.86 -5.80 6.43
C ALA A 209 20.16 -4.77 5.53
N GLU A 210 19.99 -5.08 4.25
CA GLU A 210 19.23 -4.23 3.33
C GLU A 210 17.78 -4.03 3.76
N ALA A 211 17.11 -5.09 4.23
CA ALA A 211 15.73 -5.00 4.68
C ALA A 211 15.58 -4.06 5.88
N TYR A 212 16.51 -4.07 6.83
CA TYR A 212 16.49 -3.12 7.95
C TYR A 212 16.76 -1.67 7.54
N GLU A 213 17.35 -1.45 6.37
CA GLU A 213 17.56 -0.10 5.84
C GLU A 213 16.43 0.35 4.91
N HIS A 214 15.85 -0.56 4.12
CA HIS A 214 15.00 -0.21 2.99
C HIS A 214 13.58 -0.77 3.05
N ALA A 215 13.29 -1.80 3.86
CA ALA A 215 11.96 -2.41 3.92
C ALA A 215 10.88 -1.39 4.32
N PHE A 216 9.86 -1.25 3.50
CA PHE A 216 8.79 -0.27 3.69
C PHE A 216 8.04 -0.46 5.01
N ALA A 217 7.77 -1.70 5.41
CA ALA A 217 7.10 -1.99 6.69
C ALA A 217 7.92 -1.50 7.88
N PHE A 218 9.24 -1.65 7.85
CA PHE A 218 10.14 -1.16 8.89
C PHE A 218 10.14 0.37 8.95
N LYS A 219 10.31 1.06 7.81
CA LYS A 219 10.26 2.53 7.73
C LYS A 219 8.92 3.10 8.20
N ILE A 220 7.81 2.45 7.84
CA ILE A 220 6.47 2.84 8.30
C ILE A 220 6.38 2.76 9.82
N SER A 221 6.76 1.63 10.42
CA SER A 221 6.69 1.46 11.88
C SER A 221 7.63 2.42 12.64
N GLU A 222 8.78 2.77 12.07
CA GLU A 222 9.69 3.80 12.59
C GLU A 222 9.01 5.19 12.64
N LYS A 223 8.32 5.57 11.55
CA LYS A 223 7.56 6.84 11.50
C LYS A 223 6.39 6.85 12.45
N GLU A 224 5.69 5.73 12.62
CA GLU A 224 4.59 5.61 13.59
C GLU A 224 5.07 5.73 15.03
N THR A 225 6.22 5.16 15.37
CA THR A 225 6.87 5.32 16.66
C THR A 225 7.27 6.78 16.91
N ALA A 226 7.89 7.42 15.92
CA ALA A 226 8.24 8.84 15.98
C ALA A 226 7.00 9.74 16.17
N LEU A 227 5.87 9.42 15.52
CA LEU A 227 4.60 10.13 15.72
C LEU A 227 4.07 9.99 17.14
N SER A 228 4.11 8.80 17.74
CA SER A 228 3.69 8.58 19.13
C SER A 228 4.58 9.35 20.11
N GLU A 229 5.89 9.40 19.88
CA GLU A 229 6.81 10.22 20.68
C GLU A 229 6.49 11.72 20.58
N LEU A 230 6.25 12.23 19.39
CA LEU A 230 5.87 13.63 19.16
C LEU A 230 4.53 13.97 19.81
N ARG A 231 3.55 13.07 19.75
CA ARG A 231 2.25 13.23 20.43
C ARG A 231 2.42 13.29 21.96
N LEU A 232 3.25 12.43 22.54
CA LEU A 232 3.58 12.52 23.96
C LEU A 232 4.23 13.87 24.32
N LYS A 233 5.17 14.36 23.49
CA LYS A 233 5.79 15.69 23.66
C LYS A 233 4.75 16.82 23.53
N ALA A 234 3.79 16.70 22.62
CA ALA A 234 2.69 17.66 22.46
C ALA A 234 1.77 17.68 23.69
N VAL A 235 1.41 16.53 24.23
CA VAL A 235 0.62 16.43 25.48
C VAL A 235 1.36 17.03 26.66
N LYS A 236 2.66 16.81 26.80
CA LYS A 236 3.49 17.43 27.85
C LYS A 236 3.51 18.96 27.80
N SER A 237 3.32 19.55 26.61
CA SER A 237 3.31 21.00 26.44
C SER A 237 2.00 21.70 26.85
N ASN A 238 0.94 20.95 27.13
CA ASN A 238 -0.34 21.53 27.50
C ASN A 238 -0.30 22.32 28.83
N ILE A 239 0.69 22.05 29.68
CA ILE A 239 0.89 22.73 30.96
C ILE A 239 1.77 23.98 30.88
N LEU A 240 2.34 24.25 29.69
CA LEU A 240 3.25 25.38 29.50
C LEU A 240 2.48 26.70 29.28
N PRO A 241 3.08 27.85 29.65
CA PRO A 241 2.46 29.15 29.42
C PRO A 241 2.26 29.42 27.91
N LYS A 242 1.31 30.29 27.63
CA LYS A 242 1.01 30.78 26.28
C LYS A 242 1.17 32.30 26.30
N VAL A 243 1.81 32.85 25.26
CA VAL A 243 2.00 34.26 25.05
C VAL A 243 1.62 34.64 23.65
N GLY A 244 0.76 35.61 23.50
CA GLY A 244 0.32 36.13 22.21
C GLY A 244 0.27 37.64 22.18
N LEU A 245 0.34 38.19 20.99
CA LEU A 245 0.06 39.60 20.70
C LEU A 245 -1.38 39.70 20.21
N PHE A 246 -2.04 40.77 20.65
CA PHE A 246 -3.38 41.08 20.14
C PHE A 246 -3.46 42.54 19.72
N ALA A 247 -4.28 42.79 18.71
CA ALA A 247 -4.69 44.13 18.29
C ALA A 247 -6.17 44.11 17.97
N GLU A 248 -6.90 45.07 18.47
CA GLU A 248 -8.32 45.20 18.14
C GLU A 248 -8.66 46.66 17.88
N TYR A 249 -9.61 46.89 16.98
CA TYR A 249 -10.20 48.17 16.73
C TYR A 249 -11.68 48.01 16.44
N SER A 250 -12.51 48.70 17.20
CA SER A 250 -13.95 48.62 17.05
C SER A 250 -14.63 49.99 17.17
N TYR A 251 -15.69 50.15 16.35
CA TYR A 251 -16.67 51.18 16.52
C TYR A 251 -17.86 50.62 17.29
N ALA A 252 -18.33 51.33 18.30
CA ALA A 252 -19.51 50.92 19.07
C ALA A 252 -20.41 52.12 19.40
N TYR A 253 -21.73 51.84 19.53
CA TYR A 253 -22.74 52.78 19.91
C TYR A 253 -23.71 52.12 20.92
N PRO A 254 -24.12 52.78 22.00
CA PRO A 254 -23.62 54.07 22.54
C PRO A 254 -22.28 53.90 23.26
N GLN A 255 -21.62 55.01 23.55
CA GLN A 255 -20.41 55.02 24.39
C GLN A 255 -20.80 54.89 25.90
N ILE A 256 -20.64 53.68 26.44
CA ILE A 256 -20.95 53.34 27.82
C ILE A 256 -19.73 52.67 28.54
N LEU A 257 -18.61 52.55 27.86
CA LEU A 257 -17.44 51.82 28.40
C LEU A 257 -16.60 52.67 29.31
N PHE A 258 -16.45 53.97 28.98
CA PHE A 258 -15.67 54.93 29.75
C PHE A 258 -16.46 56.18 30.08
N TYR A 259 -16.20 56.79 31.24
CA TYR A 259 -16.77 58.09 31.60
C TYR A 259 -16.05 59.22 30.83
N PRO A 260 -16.73 60.24 30.36
CA PRO A 260 -18.18 60.46 30.36
C PRO A 260 -18.95 59.58 29.33
N TYR A 261 -20.11 59.02 29.75
CA TYR A 261 -21.00 58.28 28.85
C TYR A 261 -21.64 59.20 27.83
N ALA A 262 -21.70 58.72 26.60
CA ALA A 262 -22.28 59.51 25.49
C ALA A 262 -23.14 58.66 24.54
N ILE A 263 -24.26 59.26 24.10
CA ILE A 263 -25.13 58.68 23.09
C ILE A 263 -24.52 59.03 21.72
N SER A 264 -23.35 58.48 21.44
CA SER A 264 -22.62 58.71 20.18
C SER A 264 -21.84 57.46 19.79
N LEU A 265 -21.54 57.35 18.50
CA LEU A 265 -20.62 56.35 17.97
C LEU A 265 -19.18 56.71 18.36
N TYR A 266 -18.46 55.77 18.88
CA TYR A 266 -17.05 55.95 19.22
C TYR A 266 -16.16 54.86 18.63
N GLY A 267 -14.91 55.13 18.35
CA GLY A 267 -13.91 54.18 17.98
C GLY A 267 -12.89 53.96 19.09
N LEU A 268 -12.56 52.71 19.39
CA LEU A 268 -11.54 52.35 20.33
C LEU A 268 -10.60 51.32 19.75
N GLY A 269 -9.30 51.58 19.79
CA GLY A 269 -8.25 50.65 19.42
C GLY A 269 -7.40 50.27 20.63
N GLN A 270 -7.02 49.03 20.71
CA GLN A 270 -6.03 48.57 21.71
C GLN A 270 -5.09 47.53 21.08
N VAL A 271 -3.85 47.58 21.52
CA VAL A 271 -2.77 46.66 21.17
C VAL A 271 -2.09 46.20 22.45
N GLY A 272 -1.79 44.92 22.58
CA GLY A 272 -1.20 44.43 23.81
C GLY A 272 -0.63 43.03 23.70
N VAL A 273 -0.12 42.57 24.84
CA VAL A 273 0.39 41.23 25.05
C VAL A 273 -0.54 40.49 25.99
N LYS A 274 -0.94 39.28 25.59
CA LYS A 274 -1.75 38.40 26.44
C LYS A 274 -0.91 37.20 26.85
N ALA A 275 -0.70 37.03 28.17
CA ALA A 275 -0.03 35.83 28.70
C ALA A 275 -1.01 35.04 29.57
N GLY A 276 -0.97 33.72 29.49
CA GLY A 276 -1.84 32.85 30.26
C GLY A 276 -1.14 31.51 30.58
N LEU A 277 -1.35 31.05 31.81
CA LEU A 277 -0.92 29.74 32.29
C LEU A 277 -2.15 28.90 32.64
N PRO A 278 -2.37 27.74 31.97
CA PRO A 278 -3.54 26.91 32.25
C PRO A 278 -3.33 26.08 33.52
N ILE A 279 -3.63 26.63 34.69
CA ILE A 279 -3.41 26.01 36.03
C ILE A 279 -4.16 24.68 36.13
N SER A 280 -5.40 24.58 35.61
CA SER A 280 -6.18 23.35 35.59
C SER A 280 -5.52 22.23 34.79
N ALA A 281 -4.71 22.56 33.80
CA ALA A 281 -3.96 21.56 33.01
C ALA A 281 -2.95 20.78 33.88
N LEU A 282 -2.48 21.33 35.00
CA LEU A 282 -1.54 20.62 35.86
C LEU A 282 -2.12 19.30 36.42
N TYR A 283 -3.42 19.27 36.75
CA TYR A 283 -4.09 18.06 37.24
C TYR A 283 -4.89 17.33 36.12
N GLN A 284 -5.50 18.04 35.17
CA GLN A 284 -6.28 17.45 34.09
C GLN A 284 -5.40 16.75 33.06
N ASN A 285 -4.14 17.15 32.90
CA ASN A 285 -3.23 16.56 31.91
C ASN A 285 -2.55 15.28 32.39
N LYS A 286 -2.68 14.88 33.66
CA LYS A 286 -2.01 13.71 34.25
C LYS A 286 -2.38 12.42 33.47
N HIS A 287 -3.66 12.14 33.34
CA HIS A 287 -4.13 10.93 32.65
C HIS A 287 -3.92 10.97 31.14
N LYS A 288 -3.97 12.17 30.54
CA LYS A 288 -3.63 12.33 29.09
C LYS A 288 -2.16 12.02 28.81
N LYS A 289 -1.27 12.46 29.71
CA LYS A 289 0.17 12.17 29.63
C LYS A 289 0.44 10.66 29.79
N GLU A 290 -0.22 10.03 30.78
CA GLU A 290 -0.05 8.59 31.01
C GLU A 290 -0.59 7.76 29.83
N ALA A 291 -1.76 8.10 29.29
CA ALA A 291 -2.30 7.45 28.09
C ALA A 291 -1.34 7.59 26.89
N ALA A 292 -0.79 8.79 26.66
CA ALA A 292 0.16 8.99 25.56
C ALA A 292 1.50 8.26 25.78
N LYS A 293 1.90 8.02 27.05
CA LYS A 293 3.08 7.22 27.37
C LYS A 293 2.84 5.74 27.09
N ILE A 294 1.69 5.21 27.49
CA ILE A 294 1.29 3.83 27.19
C ILE A 294 1.17 3.60 25.67
N ASP A 295 0.65 4.59 24.96
CA ASP A 295 0.56 4.51 23.48
C ASP A 295 1.94 4.48 22.82
N LEU A 296 2.92 5.22 23.34
CA LEU A 296 4.31 5.13 22.89
C LEU A 296 4.91 3.74 23.18
N GLU A 297 4.76 3.24 24.41
CA GLU A 297 5.25 1.89 24.79
C GLU A 297 4.63 0.80 23.90
N ARG A 298 3.32 0.89 23.62
CA ARG A 298 2.64 -0.01 22.67
C ARG A 298 3.28 0.07 21.28
N GLN A 299 3.54 1.27 20.79
CA GLN A 299 4.12 1.47 19.46
C GLN A 299 5.58 0.98 19.35
N GLU A 300 6.35 1.10 20.42
CA GLU A 300 7.72 0.54 20.50
C GLU A 300 7.70 -0.99 20.43
N ILE A 301 6.72 -1.64 21.08
CA ILE A 301 6.52 -3.10 21.01
C ILE A 301 6.09 -3.49 19.58
N GLU A 302 5.17 -2.76 18.96
CA GLU A 302 4.74 -3.00 17.57
C GLU A 302 5.88 -2.82 16.57
N HIS A 303 6.79 -1.86 16.81
CA HIS A 303 7.99 -1.69 16.00
C HIS A 303 8.95 -2.88 16.15
N ALA A 304 9.15 -3.38 17.36
CA ALA A 304 9.96 -4.59 17.61
C ALA A 304 9.36 -5.82 16.92
N ASP A 305 8.05 -6.03 17.01
CA ASP A 305 7.32 -7.10 16.31
C ASP A 305 7.45 -6.96 14.78
N THR A 306 7.36 -5.75 14.25
CA THR A 306 7.56 -5.47 12.82
C THR A 306 8.99 -5.85 12.36
N LYS A 307 9.99 -5.56 13.18
CA LYS A 307 11.37 -5.97 12.92
C LYS A 307 11.51 -7.49 12.82
N ASP A 308 10.86 -8.24 13.71
CA ASP A 308 10.88 -9.70 13.69
C ASP A 308 10.12 -10.26 12.47
N LYS A 309 8.97 -9.68 12.11
CA LYS A 309 8.23 -10.02 10.88
C LYS A 309 9.07 -9.79 9.61
N VAL A 310 9.75 -8.66 9.50
CA VAL A 310 10.64 -8.39 8.37
C VAL A 310 11.76 -9.44 8.30
N ARG A 311 12.35 -9.82 9.44
CA ARG A 311 13.35 -10.88 9.50
C ARG A 311 12.81 -12.23 9.02
N GLU A 312 11.59 -12.58 9.42
CA GLU A 312 10.90 -13.79 8.99
C GLU A 312 10.61 -13.79 7.48
N GLU A 313 10.05 -12.68 6.96
CA GLU A 313 9.74 -12.53 5.53
C GLU A 313 10.98 -12.64 4.66
N VAL A 314 12.08 -11.99 5.04
CA VAL A 314 13.36 -12.08 4.31
C VAL A 314 13.92 -13.50 4.36
N ARG A 315 13.84 -14.17 5.52
CA ARG A 315 14.32 -15.55 5.65
C ARG A 315 13.52 -16.50 4.76
N ALA A 316 12.19 -16.38 4.82
CA ALA A 316 11.29 -17.19 3.99
C ALA A 316 11.50 -16.91 2.50
N GLY A 317 11.62 -15.64 2.10
CA GLY A 317 11.90 -15.24 0.72
C GLY A 317 13.23 -15.79 0.21
N TYR A 318 14.29 -15.67 0.98
CA TYR A 318 15.62 -16.21 0.62
C TYR A 318 15.61 -17.73 0.43
N LEU A 319 15.00 -18.46 1.38
CA LEU A 319 14.91 -19.92 1.29
C LEU A 319 14.06 -20.39 0.12
N ARG A 320 12.92 -19.75 -0.14
CA ARG A 320 12.05 -20.07 -1.29
C ARG A 320 12.74 -19.77 -2.62
N TYR A 321 13.53 -18.69 -2.68
CA TYR A 321 14.29 -18.36 -3.88
C TYR A 321 15.39 -19.38 -4.16
N THR A 322 16.18 -19.76 -3.14
CA THR A 322 17.22 -20.78 -3.28
C THR A 322 16.64 -22.16 -3.62
N GLU A 323 15.51 -22.53 -3.02
CA GLU A 323 14.76 -23.74 -3.39
C GLU A 323 14.30 -23.70 -4.85
N ALA A 324 13.78 -22.55 -5.31
CA ALA A 324 13.30 -22.42 -6.69
C ALA A 324 14.43 -22.54 -7.72
N LEU A 325 15.63 -22.05 -7.42
CA LEU A 325 16.82 -22.24 -8.25
C LEU A 325 17.23 -23.72 -8.34
N GLU A 326 17.18 -24.44 -7.23
CA GLU A 326 17.47 -25.87 -7.24
C GLU A 326 16.40 -26.66 -8.00
N ARG A 327 15.13 -26.26 -7.94
CA ARG A 327 14.06 -26.85 -8.76
C ARG A 327 14.29 -26.69 -10.26
N ILE A 328 14.88 -25.57 -10.72
CA ILE A 328 15.26 -25.40 -12.15
C ILE A 328 16.31 -26.45 -12.50
N ARG A 329 17.35 -26.61 -11.68
CA ARG A 329 18.44 -27.59 -11.92
C ARG A 329 17.88 -29.02 -12.04
N VAL A 330 17.03 -29.42 -11.10
CA VAL A 330 16.37 -30.73 -11.11
C VAL A 330 15.44 -30.88 -12.33
N ALA A 331 14.68 -29.86 -12.69
CA ALA A 331 13.81 -29.90 -13.87
C ALA A 331 14.60 -30.05 -15.18
N GLN A 332 15.78 -29.40 -15.28
CA GLN A 332 16.69 -29.55 -16.43
C GLN A 332 17.25 -30.99 -16.53
N GLU A 333 17.62 -31.61 -15.40
CA GLU A 333 18.04 -33.00 -15.37
C GLU A 333 16.89 -33.95 -15.77
N ASN A 334 15.70 -33.73 -15.23
CA ASN A 334 14.52 -34.55 -15.51
C ASN A 334 14.12 -34.50 -16.99
N ILE A 335 14.21 -33.34 -17.65
CA ILE A 335 13.88 -33.24 -19.08
C ILE A 335 14.86 -34.03 -19.93
N LEU A 336 16.14 -34.02 -19.61
CA LEU A 336 17.15 -34.82 -20.30
C LEU A 336 16.88 -36.33 -20.16
N GLN A 337 16.56 -36.77 -18.95
CA GLN A 337 16.21 -38.17 -18.65
C GLN A 337 14.91 -38.57 -19.36
N ALA A 338 13.88 -37.74 -19.35
CA ALA A 338 12.62 -38.01 -20.03
C ALA A 338 12.77 -38.05 -21.53
N GLN A 339 13.61 -37.19 -22.13
CA GLN A 339 13.92 -37.21 -23.56
C GLN A 339 14.60 -38.53 -23.98
N GLU A 340 15.58 -38.96 -23.19
CA GLU A 340 16.30 -40.22 -23.50
C GLU A 340 15.40 -41.43 -23.29
N ASN A 341 14.59 -41.48 -22.24
CA ASN A 341 13.59 -42.50 -21.99
C ASN A 341 12.60 -42.59 -23.16
N PHE A 342 12.03 -41.45 -23.59
CA PHE A 342 11.13 -41.38 -24.73
C PHE A 342 11.82 -41.91 -26.00
N ARG A 343 13.06 -41.50 -26.27
CA ARG A 343 13.82 -41.97 -27.46
C ARG A 343 13.97 -43.49 -27.46
N ILE A 344 14.31 -44.09 -26.30
CA ILE A 344 14.46 -45.55 -26.19
C ILE A 344 13.11 -46.26 -26.41
N VAL A 345 12.07 -45.84 -25.66
CA VAL A 345 10.76 -46.46 -25.71
C VAL A 345 10.11 -46.31 -27.07
N ASN A 346 10.26 -45.15 -27.75
CA ASN A 346 9.78 -44.92 -29.09
C ASN A 346 10.42 -45.89 -30.11
N ASN A 347 11.76 -46.07 -30.04
CA ASN A 347 12.47 -47.00 -30.90
C ASN A 347 12.06 -48.48 -30.64
N THR A 348 11.88 -48.87 -29.37
CA THR A 348 11.47 -50.25 -29.02
C THR A 348 10.04 -50.52 -29.42
N TYR A 349 9.12 -49.54 -29.33
CA TYR A 349 7.74 -49.68 -29.77
C TYR A 349 7.64 -49.94 -31.29
N PHE A 350 8.25 -49.12 -32.11
CA PHE A 350 8.21 -49.31 -33.56
C PHE A 350 8.96 -50.55 -34.05
N ASN A 351 9.85 -51.11 -33.20
CA ASN A 351 10.44 -52.44 -33.40
C ASN A 351 9.63 -53.59 -32.78
N GLN A 352 8.41 -53.32 -32.24
CA GLN A 352 7.51 -54.32 -31.62
C GLN A 352 8.07 -54.97 -30.36
N LEU A 353 8.95 -54.28 -29.64
CA LEU A 353 9.60 -54.75 -28.38
C LEU A 353 9.02 -54.12 -27.12
N SER A 354 8.08 -53.18 -27.23
CA SER A 354 7.37 -52.57 -26.11
C SER A 354 5.90 -52.33 -26.42
N LEU A 355 5.10 -52.05 -25.38
CA LEU A 355 3.65 -51.80 -25.56
C LEU A 355 3.41 -50.32 -25.89
N LEU A 356 2.27 -50.04 -26.55
CA LEU A 356 1.82 -48.66 -26.77
C LEU A 356 1.65 -47.88 -25.46
N THR A 357 1.22 -48.53 -24.39
CA THR A 357 1.11 -47.91 -23.06
C THR A 357 2.43 -47.33 -22.58
N ASP A 358 3.55 -48.03 -22.79
CA ASP A 358 4.88 -47.58 -22.38
C ASP A 358 5.29 -46.35 -23.18
N LEU A 359 4.98 -46.33 -24.50
CA LEU A 359 5.21 -45.15 -25.35
C LEU A 359 4.39 -43.94 -24.85
N LEU A 360 3.07 -44.09 -24.64
CA LEU A 360 2.19 -43.02 -24.19
C LEU A 360 2.58 -42.50 -22.81
N ASP A 361 3.11 -43.35 -21.93
CA ASP A 361 3.61 -42.94 -20.61
C ASP A 361 4.92 -42.16 -20.71
N ALA A 362 5.89 -42.60 -21.52
CA ALA A 362 7.13 -41.90 -21.76
C ALA A 362 6.90 -40.50 -22.37
N GLU A 363 5.96 -40.38 -23.29
CA GLU A 363 5.50 -39.11 -23.84
C GLU A 363 4.89 -38.18 -22.84
N THR A 364 4.04 -38.74 -21.99
CA THR A 364 3.40 -37.95 -20.91
C THR A 364 4.45 -37.38 -19.94
N GLN A 365 5.44 -38.20 -19.58
CA GLN A 365 6.56 -37.80 -18.74
C GLN A 365 7.39 -36.69 -19.38
N LEU A 366 7.70 -36.81 -20.67
CA LEU A 366 8.46 -35.79 -21.41
C LEU A 366 7.68 -34.48 -21.52
N LEU A 367 6.40 -34.51 -21.86
CA LEU A 367 5.55 -33.32 -21.91
C LEU A 367 5.47 -32.64 -20.54
N GLN A 368 5.25 -33.43 -19.49
CA GLN A 368 5.19 -32.92 -18.11
C GLN A 368 6.52 -32.28 -17.70
N SER A 369 7.66 -32.92 -18.00
CA SER A 369 8.99 -32.38 -17.67
C SER A 369 9.26 -31.03 -18.37
N ARG A 370 8.75 -30.84 -19.60
CA ARG A 370 8.82 -29.55 -20.31
C ARG A 370 7.98 -28.46 -19.62
N PHE A 371 6.79 -28.79 -19.15
CA PHE A 371 5.95 -27.86 -18.39
C PHE A 371 6.57 -27.53 -17.03
N ASP A 372 7.12 -28.53 -16.34
CA ASP A 372 7.76 -28.37 -15.03
C ASP A 372 8.98 -27.44 -15.11
N LEU A 373 9.80 -27.54 -16.17
CA LEU A 373 10.93 -26.62 -16.37
C LEU A 373 10.44 -25.18 -16.52
N THR A 374 9.50 -24.91 -17.42
CA THR A 374 8.93 -23.56 -17.58
C THR A 374 8.31 -23.04 -16.29
N SER A 375 7.59 -23.90 -15.55
CA SER A 375 6.99 -23.54 -14.26
C SER A 375 8.05 -23.21 -13.20
N ALA A 376 9.15 -23.97 -13.15
CA ALA A 376 10.25 -23.73 -12.24
C ALA A 376 10.95 -22.39 -12.52
N GLU A 377 11.21 -22.08 -13.80
CA GLU A 377 11.81 -20.80 -14.22
C GLU A 377 10.95 -19.61 -13.83
N VAL A 378 9.64 -19.66 -14.12
CA VAL A 378 8.68 -18.62 -13.74
C VAL A 378 8.61 -18.47 -12.21
N THR A 379 8.58 -19.58 -11.49
CA THR A 379 8.52 -19.58 -10.03
C THR A 379 9.77 -18.94 -9.43
N ALA A 380 10.96 -19.28 -9.93
CA ALA A 380 12.20 -18.69 -9.45
C ALA A 380 12.23 -17.16 -9.64
N GLN A 381 11.77 -16.67 -10.78
CA GLN A 381 11.68 -15.24 -11.05
C GLN A 381 10.69 -14.54 -10.10
N LEU A 382 9.54 -15.17 -9.81
CA LEU A 382 8.56 -14.65 -8.86
C LEU A 382 9.12 -14.62 -7.43
N GLN A 383 9.83 -15.66 -6.99
CA GLN A 383 10.46 -15.68 -5.68
C GLN A 383 11.56 -14.63 -5.54
N TYR A 384 12.30 -14.36 -6.61
CA TYR A 384 13.28 -13.26 -6.64
C TYR A 384 12.60 -11.89 -6.44
N TYR A 385 11.54 -11.60 -7.20
CA TYR A 385 10.78 -10.35 -7.00
C TYR A 385 10.14 -10.27 -5.61
N GLN A 386 9.70 -11.39 -5.05
CA GLN A 386 9.17 -11.41 -3.68
C GLN A 386 10.26 -11.08 -2.66
N LEU A 387 11.48 -11.59 -2.84
CA LEU A 387 12.63 -11.26 -1.99
C LEU A 387 13.00 -9.77 -2.11
N LEU A 388 13.06 -9.22 -3.35
CA LEU A 388 13.30 -7.79 -3.57
C LEU A 388 12.22 -6.92 -2.91
N LYS A 389 10.96 -7.35 -2.95
CA LYS A 389 9.87 -6.66 -2.28
C LYS A 389 10.05 -6.67 -0.75
N ALA A 390 10.44 -7.82 -0.17
CA ALA A 390 10.67 -7.96 1.27
C ALA A 390 11.85 -7.10 1.76
N THR A 391 12.87 -6.91 0.92
CA THR A 391 14.02 -6.03 1.23
C THR A 391 13.78 -4.56 0.89
N GLY A 392 12.64 -4.20 0.27
CA GLY A 392 12.33 -2.83 -0.13
C GLY A 392 13.02 -2.33 -1.41
N ASN A 393 13.52 -3.24 -2.24
CA ASN A 393 14.31 -2.94 -3.46
C ASN A 393 13.52 -3.17 -4.77
N LEU A 394 12.19 -3.36 -4.68
CA LEU A 394 11.35 -3.57 -5.85
C LEU A 394 10.74 -2.27 -6.41
#